data_ad0ec57a34a4c5c7aa199d9e4bcb7731
#
_entry.id   ad0ec57a34a4c5c7aa199d9e4bcb7731
#
_cell.length_a   1.000
_cell.length_b   1.000
_cell.length_c   1.000
_cell.angle_alpha   90.00
_cell.angle_beta   90.00
_cell.angle_gamma   90.00
#
_symmetry.space_group_name_H-M   'P 1'
#
loop_
_entity.id
_entity.type
_entity.pdbx_description
1 polymer ?
#
loop_
_entity_poly.entity_id
_entity_poly.type
_entity_poly.pdbx_seq_one_letter_code
_entity_poly.pdbx_strand_id
1 'polypeptide(L)'
;MINKIKLSDYPINIDTICFKINAELNESCYSDWENKYKFYQTIIFVNGSRVSIRYYHYYKCLSIYIDSLPGLLYGSSQELYKYSDYPHFKKILSGLLNGVTGLDEFKPDVWDYARIVRLDLNQDYYFATKSNEEKFRDWVSKFNMPYGKDVVYNSGKKNGTKSTNLTCYSKDEQLKTKYRNFENPYSHKCFCTRVEFQMKANYWKSNKIYLLNILSNNCEKKTFFDMMVNKMNMNGAIMNNGQFYYFLKKIQQEKRKDFAENIKKFYNELSKSGFSKAKKMPSYKNYIKYTIESGKNPIKISDSVYKELVELKDIY
;
A
#
# COMPACT_ATOMS: atom_id res chain seq x y z
N MET A 1 24.66 -8.81 -17.39
CA MET A 1 23.72 -7.66 -17.23
C MET A 1 23.38 -7.56 -15.75
N ILE A 2 23.48 -6.37 -15.14
CA ILE A 2 23.06 -6.17 -13.74
C ILE A 2 21.53 -6.17 -13.75
N ASN A 3 20.91 -7.18 -13.15
CA ASN A 3 19.46 -7.21 -12.99
C ASN A 3 19.04 -6.01 -12.14
N LYS A 4 18.36 -5.06 -12.75
CA LYS A 4 17.80 -3.91 -12.04
C LYS A 4 16.48 -4.34 -11.43
N ILE A 5 16.33 -4.17 -10.12
CA ILE A 5 15.09 -4.42 -9.37
C ILE A 5 14.53 -3.10 -8.91
N LYS A 6 13.22 -2.93 -9.00
CA LYS A 6 12.47 -1.80 -8.44
C LYS A 6 11.32 -2.32 -7.60
N LEU A 7 10.82 -1.52 -6.67
CA LEU A 7 9.61 -1.88 -5.92
C LEU A 7 8.40 -2.12 -6.85
N SER A 8 8.31 -1.36 -7.95
CA SER A 8 7.24 -1.54 -8.95
C SER A 8 7.31 -2.86 -9.75
N ASP A 9 8.37 -3.65 -9.57
CA ASP A 9 8.51 -4.95 -10.24
C ASP A 9 7.74 -6.08 -9.52
N TYR A 10 7.22 -5.82 -8.31
CA TYR A 10 6.47 -6.80 -7.52
C TYR A 10 4.96 -6.60 -7.65
N PRO A 11 4.14 -7.65 -7.43
CA PRO A 11 2.70 -7.56 -7.53
C PRO A 11 2.11 -6.54 -6.57
N ILE A 12 1.20 -5.73 -7.08
CA ILE A 12 0.46 -4.74 -6.29
C ILE A 12 -0.94 -5.27 -6.03
N ASN A 13 -1.29 -5.36 -4.77
CA ASN A 13 -2.61 -5.79 -4.32
C ASN A 13 -3.46 -4.60 -3.83
N ILE A 14 -4.77 -4.79 -3.80
CA ILE A 14 -5.73 -3.90 -3.16
C ILE A 14 -6.17 -4.59 -1.88
N ASP A 15 -5.93 -3.97 -0.72
CA ASP A 15 -6.38 -4.52 0.56
C ASP A 15 -7.68 -3.84 1.00
N THR A 16 -7.57 -2.67 1.60
CA THR A 16 -8.72 -1.91 2.08
C THR A 16 -9.27 -1.00 1.00
N ILE A 17 -10.58 -0.99 0.84
CA ILE A 17 -11.27 -0.05 -0.04
C ILE A 17 -12.48 0.57 0.67
N CYS A 18 -12.70 1.87 0.43
CA CYS A 18 -13.92 2.55 0.82
C CYS A 18 -14.43 3.40 -0.33
N PHE A 19 -15.69 3.31 -0.61
CA PHE A 19 -16.35 4.04 -1.70
C PHE A 19 -17.73 4.54 -1.29
N LYS A 20 -18.30 5.41 -2.12
CA LYS A 20 -19.60 6.02 -1.91
C LYS A 20 -20.44 5.97 -3.16
N ILE A 21 -21.74 5.76 -2.96
CA ILE A 21 -22.78 5.93 -3.98
C ILE A 21 -23.89 6.83 -3.46
N ASN A 22 -24.56 7.53 -4.35
CA ASN A 22 -25.81 8.20 -4.02
C ASN A 22 -26.91 7.13 -3.91
N ALA A 23 -27.66 7.18 -2.84
CA ALA A 23 -28.77 6.28 -2.59
C ALA A 23 -29.77 6.98 -1.69
N GLU A 24 -31.04 6.93 -2.03
CA GLU A 24 -32.13 7.41 -1.19
C GLU A 24 -32.79 6.20 -0.54
N LEU A 25 -32.68 6.07 0.77
CA LEU A 25 -33.24 4.98 1.54
C LEU A 25 -34.39 5.49 2.39
N ASN A 26 -35.50 4.75 2.41
CA ASN A 26 -36.57 4.94 3.37
C ASN A 26 -36.11 4.55 4.77
N GLU A 27 -36.71 5.14 5.80
CA GLU A 27 -36.31 4.89 7.20
C GLU A 27 -36.38 3.43 7.60
N SER A 28 -37.36 2.70 7.08
CA SER A 28 -37.50 1.25 7.28
C SER A 28 -36.26 0.44 6.84
N CYS A 29 -35.45 0.95 5.90
CA CYS A 29 -34.28 0.26 5.40
C CYS A 29 -33.08 0.34 6.35
N TYR A 30 -33.07 1.27 7.31
CA TYR A 30 -31.96 1.49 8.22
C TYR A 30 -32.39 1.75 9.67
N SER A 31 -33.66 1.52 10.03
CA SER A 31 -34.20 1.70 11.38
C SER A 31 -33.43 0.88 12.41
N ASP A 32 -33.00 -0.33 12.05
CA ASP A 32 -32.27 -1.23 12.93
C ASP A 32 -30.75 -0.98 12.96
N TRP A 33 -30.27 -0.01 12.16
CA TRP A 33 -28.85 0.30 12.14
C TRP A 33 -28.47 1.19 13.31
N GLU A 34 -27.22 1.04 13.78
CA GLU A 34 -26.69 1.86 14.87
C GLU A 34 -26.64 3.34 14.46
N ASN A 35 -27.35 4.20 15.22
CA ASN A 35 -27.34 5.65 15.01
C ASN A 35 -26.06 6.27 15.57
N LYS A 36 -25.29 6.98 14.75
CA LYS A 36 -24.02 7.66 15.06
C LYS A 36 -24.10 9.15 14.75
N TYR A 37 -25.08 9.87 15.27
CA TYR A 37 -25.26 11.33 15.12
C TYR A 37 -25.28 11.87 13.67
N LYS A 38 -24.31 11.47 12.82
CA LYS A 38 -24.18 11.93 11.42
C LYS A 38 -24.56 10.88 10.37
N PHE A 39 -24.69 9.63 10.77
CA PHE A 39 -25.00 8.52 9.89
C PHE A 39 -25.54 7.34 10.68
N TYR A 40 -26.28 6.49 10.01
CA TYR A 40 -26.64 5.15 10.50
C TYR A 40 -25.62 4.15 9.99
N GLN A 41 -25.27 3.14 10.79
CA GLN A 41 -24.24 2.18 10.48
C GLN A 41 -24.69 0.75 10.77
N THR A 42 -24.41 -0.17 9.84
CA THR A 42 -24.40 -1.60 10.10
C THR A 42 -23.03 -2.19 9.77
N ILE A 43 -22.68 -3.30 10.41
CA ILE A 43 -21.44 -4.02 10.21
C ILE A 43 -21.77 -5.49 9.99
N ILE A 44 -21.24 -6.04 8.91
CA ILE A 44 -21.36 -7.45 8.57
C ILE A 44 -19.98 -8.05 8.36
N PHE A 45 -19.87 -9.36 8.56
CA PHE A 45 -18.65 -10.11 8.31
C PHE A 45 -18.92 -11.13 7.20
N VAL A 46 -18.08 -11.12 6.18
CA VAL A 46 -18.17 -12.04 5.04
C VAL A 46 -16.78 -12.61 4.81
N ASN A 47 -16.67 -13.93 4.84
CA ASN A 47 -15.39 -14.64 4.68
C ASN A 47 -14.26 -14.10 5.60
N GLY A 48 -14.61 -13.65 6.81
CA GLY A 48 -13.67 -13.05 7.77
C GLY A 48 -13.30 -11.58 7.48
N SER A 49 -13.76 -11.00 6.38
CA SER A 49 -13.62 -9.57 6.11
C SER A 49 -14.78 -8.78 6.73
N ARG A 50 -14.43 -7.64 7.32
CA ARG A 50 -15.40 -6.71 7.90
C ARG A 50 -15.87 -5.74 6.84
N VAL A 51 -17.19 -5.70 6.60
CA VAL A 51 -17.85 -4.71 5.74
C VAL A 51 -18.68 -3.78 6.63
N SER A 52 -18.35 -2.49 6.60
CA SER A 52 -19.09 -1.45 7.33
C SER A 52 -19.85 -0.59 6.34
N ILE A 53 -21.15 -0.55 6.47
CA ILE A 53 -22.08 0.19 5.61
C ILE A 53 -22.61 1.37 6.43
N ARG A 54 -22.51 2.58 5.90
CA ARG A 54 -22.94 3.82 6.54
C ARG A 54 -23.86 4.58 5.63
N TYR A 55 -25.03 4.92 6.13
CA TYR A 55 -25.98 5.77 5.42
C TYR A 55 -25.98 7.18 6.01
N TYR A 56 -25.66 8.16 5.19
CA TYR A 56 -25.67 9.58 5.51
C TYR A 56 -26.98 10.17 4.99
N HIS A 57 -28.01 10.17 5.82
CA HIS A 57 -29.38 10.53 5.43
C HIS A 57 -29.50 11.95 4.84
N TYR A 58 -28.81 12.95 5.43
CA TYR A 58 -28.80 14.32 4.88
C TYR A 58 -28.19 14.42 3.48
N TYR A 59 -27.24 13.55 3.14
CA TYR A 59 -26.54 13.56 1.87
C TYR A 59 -27.09 12.52 0.89
N LYS A 60 -28.10 11.76 1.29
CA LYS A 60 -28.63 10.62 0.51
C LYS A 60 -27.51 9.78 -0.09
N CYS A 61 -26.60 9.32 0.78
CA CYS A 61 -25.35 8.70 0.36
C CYS A 61 -25.01 7.49 1.23
N LEU A 62 -24.74 6.37 0.60
CA LEU A 62 -24.13 5.18 1.20
C LEU A 62 -22.61 5.24 1.08
N SER A 63 -21.93 4.89 2.17
CA SER A 63 -20.49 4.68 2.21
C SER A 63 -20.20 3.27 2.66
N ILE A 64 -19.53 2.50 1.81
CA ILE A 64 -19.16 1.12 2.07
C ILE A 64 -17.66 1.05 2.32
N TYR A 65 -17.26 0.48 3.45
CA TYR A 65 -15.87 0.24 3.83
C TYR A 65 -15.64 -1.26 3.95
N ILE A 66 -14.64 -1.77 3.24
CA ILE A 66 -14.21 -3.17 3.25
C ILE A 66 -12.76 -3.18 3.75
N ASP A 67 -12.51 -3.89 4.85
CA ASP A 67 -11.19 -3.92 5.49
C ASP A 67 -10.18 -4.82 4.77
N SER A 68 -10.66 -5.82 4.02
CA SER A 68 -9.84 -6.63 3.13
C SER A 68 -10.65 -7.08 1.92
N LEU A 69 -10.34 -6.53 0.74
CA LEU A 69 -11.00 -6.93 -0.50
C LEU A 69 -10.69 -8.40 -0.85
N PRO A 70 -9.44 -8.88 -0.78
CA PRO A 70 -9.16 -10.30 -0.98
C PRO A 70 -9.77 -11.18 0.11
N GLY A 71 -9.83 -10.70 1.36
CA GLY A 71 -10.53 -11.41 2.44
C GLY A 71 -12.01 -11.63 2.13
N LEU A 72 -12.69 -10.60 1.60
CA LEU A 72 -14.09 -10.68 1.18
C LEU A 72 -14.30 -11.71 0.06
N LEU A 73 -13.42 -11.72 -0.94
CA LEU A 73 -13.56 -12.55 -2.15
C LEU A 73 -13.08 -14.00 -1.94
N TYR A 74 -11.96 -14.18 -1.25
CA TYR A 74 -11.24 -15.46 -1.20
C TYR A 74 -11.09 -16.03 0.22
N GLY A 75 -11.53 -15.31 1.24
CA GLY A 75 -11.35 -15.70 2.65
C GLY A 75 -9.94 -15.45 3.20
N SER A 76 -9.02 -14.89 2.40
CA SER A 76 -7.64 -14.62 2.83
C SER A 76 -7.17 -13.24 2.36
N SER A 77 -6.61 -12.44 3.28
CA SER A 77 -6.02 -11.13 2.96
C SER A 77 -4.63 -11.22 2.32
N GLN A 78 -4.11 -12.42 2.09
CA GLN A 78 -2.83 -12.67 1.43
C GLN A 78 -2.99 -13.02 -0.06
N GLU A 79 -4.20 -13.35 -0.50
CA GLU A 79 -4.49 -13.56 -1.91
C GLU A 79 -4.40 -12.25 -2.70
N LEU A 80 -3.99 -12.37 -3.97
CA LEU A 80 -3.94 -11.24 -4.88
C LEU A 80 -5.30 -11.01 -5.54
N TYR A 81 -5.80 -9.78 -5.49
CA TYR A 81 -7.02 -9.41 -6.20
C TYR A 81 -6.83 -9.55 -7.72
N LYS A 82 -7.75 -10.29 -8.36
CA LYS A 82 -7.78 -10.51 -9.82
C LYS A 82 -8.86 -9.63 -10.45
N TYR A 83 -8.53 -8.94 -11.52
CA TYR A 83 -9.48 -8.05 -12.23
C TYR A 83 -10.65 -8.82 -12.84
N SER A 84 -10.45 -10.08 -13.21
CA SER A 84 -11.52 -11.01 -13.66
C SER A 84 -12.63 -11.17 -12.63
N ASP A 85 -12.34 -10.90 -11.35
CA ASP A 85 -13.29 -11.11 -10.26
C ASP A 85 -14.14 -9.86 -9.98
N TYR A 86 -13.91 -8.74 -10.71
CA TYR A 86 -14.71 -7.54 -10.53
C TYR A 86 -16.21 -7.76 -10.74
N PRO A 87 -16.69 -8.50 -11.75
CA PRO A 87 -18.10 -8.83 -11.89
C PRO A 87 -18.65 -9.64 -10.70
N HIS A 88 -17.85 -10.56 -10.14
CA HIS A 88 -18.22 -11.32 -8.95
C HIS A 88 -18.31 -10.42 -7.71
N PHE A 89 -17.34 -9.54 -7.52
CA PHE A 89 -17.35 -8.55 -6.45
C PHE A 89 -18.61 -7.68 -6.49
N LYS A 90 -19.01 -7.18 -7.67
CA LYS A 90 -20.24 -6.40 -7.83
C LYS A 90 -21.48 -7.17 -7.41
N LYS A 91 -21.57 -8.46 -7.75
CA LYS A 91 -22.68 -9.33 -7.34
C LYS A 91 -22.73 -9.50 -5.81
N ILE A 92 -21.57 -9.73 -5.16
CA ILE A 92 -21.48 -9.81 -3.70
C ILE A 92 -21.99 -8.52 -3.07
N LEU A 93 -21.54 -7.34 -3.54
CA LEU A 93 -21.98 -6.05 -3.00
C LEU A 93 -23.50 -5.87 -3.15
N SER A 94 -24.05 -6.19 -4.33
CA SER A 94 -25.49 -6.09 -4.57
C SER A 94 -26.28 -6.98 -3.61
N GLY A 95 -25.87 -8.25 -3.45
CA GLY A 95 -26.51 -9.17 -2.50
C GLY A 95 -26.44 -8.69 -1.06
N LEU A 96 -25.28 -8.17 -0.63
CA LEU A 96 -25.09 -7.62 0.71
C LEU A 96 -25.98 -6.41 0.98
N LEU A 97 -26.00 -5.43 0.03
CA LEU A 97 -26.81 -4.23 0.21
C LEU A 97 -28.30 -4.53 0.16
N ASN A 98 -28.75 -5.34 -0.79
CA ASN A 98 -30.14 -5.75 -0.88
C ASN A 98 -30.57 -6.51 0.39
N GLY A 99 -29.70 -7.38 0.93
CA GLY A 99 -29.97 -8.11 2.17
C GLY A 99 -30.11 -7.23 3.41
N VAL A 100 -29.23 -6.22 3.57
CA VAL A 100 -29.26 -5.35 4.77
C VAL A 100 -30.26 -4.21 4.67
N THR A 101 -30.71 -3.84 3.46
CA THR A 101 -31.72 -2.78 3.26
C THR A 101 -33.14 -3.32 3.02
N GLY A 102 -33.26 -4.61 2.70
CA GLY A 102 -34.54 -5.21 2.30
C GLY A 102 -35.01 -4.77 0.91
N LEU A 103 -34.15 -4.09 0.13
CA LEU A 103 -34.45 -3.61 -1.21
C LEU A 103 -33.85 -4.54 -2.28
N ASP A 104 -34.36 -4.48 -3.51
CA ASP A 104 -33.77 -5.17 -4.69
C ASP A 104 -33.31 -4.14 -5.75
N GLU A 105 -32.82 -2.99 -5.31
CA GLU A 105 -32.45 -1.87 -6.17
C GLU A 105 -30.95 -1.84 -6.51
N PHE A 106 -30.11 -2.43 -5.66
CA PHE A 106 -28.66 -2.41 -5.85
C PHE A 106 -28.25 -3.46 -6.87
N LYS A 107 -28.37 -3.11 -8.16
CA LYS A 107 -27.91 -3.96 -9.27
C LYS A 107 -26.39 -3.85 -9.46
N PRO A 108 -25.72 -4.88 -10.03
CA PRO A 108 -24.26 -4.86 -10.19
C PRO A 108 -23.67 -3.63 -10.88
N ASP A 109 -24.38 -3.04 -11.84
CA ASP A 109 -23.87 -1.94 -12.64
C ASP A 109 -23.79 -0.60 -11.90
N VAL A 110 -24.53 -0.42 -10.81
CA VAL A 110 -24.44 0.81 -9.99
C VAL A 110 -23.05 0.99 -9.37
N TRP A 111 -22.33 -0.11 -9.17
CA TRP A 111 -21.01 -0.08 -8.56
C TRP A 111 -19.92 0.49 -9.46
N ASP A 112 -20.09 0.48 -10.77
CA ASP A 112 -19.14 1.05 -11.71
C ASP A 112 -18.94 2.55 -11.47
N TYR A 113 -19.97 3.24 -11.01
CA TYR A 113 -19.98 4.67 -10.71
C TYR A 113 -19.76 4.98 -9.23
N ALA A 114 -19.50 3.98 -8.40
CA ALA A 114 -19.20 4.19 -7.00
C ALA A 114 -17.86 4.91 -6.84
N ARG A 115 -17.89 6.08 -6.17
CA ARG A 115 -16.72 6.94 -6.01
C ARG A 115 -15.81 6.46 -4.90
N ILE A 116 -14.53 6.27 -5.18
CA ILE A 116 -13.53 5.90 -4.18
C ILE A 116 -13.28 7.05 -3.20
N VAL A 117 -13.21 6.73 -1.91
CA VAL A 117 -12.86 7.65 -0.82
C VAL A 117 -11.69 7.17 0.04
N ARG A 118 -11.35 5.89 -0.06
CA ARG A 118 -10.12 5.31 0.48
C ARG A 118 -9.70 4.13 -0.37
N LEU A 119 -8.40 4.05 -0.62
CA LEU A 119 -7.77 2.91 -1.27
C LEU A 119 -6.44 2.63 -0.58
N ASP A 120 -6.24 1.38 -0.16
CA ASP A 120 -4.98 0.91 0.37
C ASP A 120 -4.38 -0.09 -0.62
N LEU A 121 -3.23 0.29 -1.20
CA LEU A 121 -2.45 -0.57 -2.09
C LEU A 121 -1.29 -1.17 -1.32
N ASN A 122 -1.06 -2.46 -1.46
CA ASN A 122 0.02 -3.15 -0.77
C ASN A 122 0.87 -4.00 -1.69
N GLN A 123 2.05 -4.33 -1.18
CA GLN A 123 2.94 -5.37 -1.68
C GLN A 123 3.43 -6.21 -0.52
N ASP A 124 3.41 -7.52 -0.68
CA ASP A 124 3.92 -8.48 0.28
C ASP A 124 5.29 -9.00 -0.20
N TYR A 125 6.28 -8.96 0.70
CA TYR A 125 7.64 -9.40 0.47
C TYR A 125 7.98 -10.53 1.42
N TYR A 126 8.37 -11.68 0.87
CA TYR A 126 8.61 -12.92 1.59
C TYR A 126 10.11 -13.17 1.74
N PHE A 127 10.54 -13.49 2.96
CA PHE A 127 11.95 -13.73 3.30
C PHE A 127 12.11 -15.09 3.98
N ALA A 128 13.18 -15.81 3.66
CA ALA A 128 13.49 -17.09 4.26
C ALA A 128 13.85 -16.98 5.75
N THR A 129 14.37 -15.82 6.18
CA THR A 129 14.78 -15.58 7.56
C THR A 129 14.12 -14.33 8.15
N LYS A 130 13.75 -14.39 9.43
CA LYS A 130 13.25 -13.25 10.19
C LYS A 130 14.24 -12.07 10.18
N SER A 131 15.55 -12.34 10.24
CA SER A 131 16.59 -11.32 10.19
C SER A 131 16.58 -10.51 8.90
N ASN A 132 16.34 -11.14 7.74
CA ASN A 132 16.26 -10.44 6.46
C ASN A 132 14.94 -9.68 6.32
N GLU A 133 13.83 -10.24 6.81
CA GLU A 133 12.56 -9.54 6.91
C GLU A 133 12.69 -8.23 7.73
N GLU A 134 13.30 -8.32 8.92
CA GLU A 134 13.52 -7.16 9.79
C GLU A 134 14.44 -6.11 9.15
N LYS A 135 15.52 -6.52 8.47
CA LYS A 135 16.41 -5.60 7.73
C LYS A 135 15.68 -4.89 6.60
N PHE A 136 14.83 -5.60 5.85
CA PHE A 136 14.04 -4.99 4.79
C PHE A 136 13.01 -4.00 5.36
N ARG A 137 12.28 -4.39 6.39
CA ARG A 137 11.31 -3.53 7.09
C ARG A 137 11.97 -2.28 7.68
N ASP A 138 13.12 -2.43 8.34
CA ASP A 138 13.92 -1.30 8.83
C ASP A 138 14.37 -0.38 7.68
N TRP A 139 14.78 -0.96 6.54
CA TRP A 139 15.14 -0.18 5.36
C TRP A 139 13.94 0.62 4.82
N VAL A 140 12.77 0.02 4.60
CA VAL A 140 11.57 0.72 4.15
C VAL A 140 11.16 1.81 5.14
N SER A 141 11.28 1.55 6.44
CA SER A 141 10.90 2.48 7.50
C SER A 141 11.73 3.78 7.53
N LYS A 142 12.88 3.81 6.86
CA LYS A 142 13.74 5.01 6.73
C LYS A 142 13.18 6.02 5.73
N PHE A 143 12.30 5.61 4.84
CA PHE A 143 11.61 6.49 3.90
C PHE A 143 10.33 7.03 4.53
N ASN A 144 10.06 8.31 4.32
CA ASN A 144 8.91 8.99 4.91
C ASN A 144 8.15 9.77 3.85
N MET A 145 6.83 9.82 3.99
CA MET A 145 6.00 10.75 3.24
C MET A 145 6.43 12.19 3.52
N PRO A 146 6.48 13.05 2.51
CA PRO A 146 6.71 14.48 2.72
C PRO A 146 5.72 15.01 3.76
N TYR A 147 6.24 15.72 4.77
CA TYR A 147 5.45 16.27 5.89
C TYR A 147 4.70 15.23 6.73
N GLY A 148 5.02 13.94 6.58
CA GLY A 148 4.41 12.87 7.36
C GLY A 148 4.87 12.84 8.81
N LYS A 149 3.97 12.40 9.70
CA LYS A 149 4.27 12.10 11.10
C LYS A 149 4.45 10.61 11.27
N ASP A 150 5.45 10.23 12.07
CA ASP A 150 5.72 8.85 12.40
C ASP A 150 4.83 8.35 13.53
N VAL A 151 4.32 7.14 13.36
CA VAL A 151 3.73 6.34 14.44
C VAL A 151 4.43 4.98 14.40
N VAL A 152 5.09 4.61 15.48
CA VAL A 152 5.79 3.33 15.61
C VAL A 152 4.98 2.42 16.53
N TYR A 153 4.83 1.15 16.14
CA TYR A 153 4.21 0.10 16.93
C TYR A 153 5.03 -1.20 16.82
N ASN A 154 4.75 -2.17 17.68
CA ASN A 154 5.60 -3.37 17.84
C ASN A 154 5.87 -4.12 16.52
N SER A 155 4.87 -4.22 15.64
CA SER A 155 4.98 -4.94 14.37
C SER A 155 5.46 -4.09 13.19
N GLY A 156 5.66 -2.78 13.36
CA GLY A 156 6.04 -1.93 12.24
C GLY A 156 5.96 -0.43 12.48
N LYS A 157 6.00 0.32 11.37
CA LYS A 157 5.96 1.78 11.34
C LYS A 157 4.92 2.28 10.35
N LYS A 158 4.24 3.34 10.75
CA LYS A 158 3.36 4.13 9.89
C LYS A 158 3.90 5.55 9.81
N ASN A 159 4.05 6.07 8.60
CA ASN A 159 4.37 7.47 8.35
C ASN A 159 3.34 8.08 7.41
N GLY A 160 2.83 9.25 7.73
CA GLY A 160 1.83 9.80 6.84
C GLY A 160 1.27 11.16 7.22
N THR A 161 0.40 11.61 6.33
CA THR A 161 -0.35 12.87 6.39
C THR A 161 -1.85 12.59 6.58
N LYS A 162 -2.67 13.66 6.58
CA LYS A 162 -4.13 13.53 6.54
C LYS A 162 -4.65 12.88 5.24
N SER A 163 -3.85 12.93 4.17
CA SER A 163 -4.26 12.44 2.83
C SER A 163 -3.69 11.07 2.49
N THR A 164 -2.43 10.81 2.86
CA THR A 164 -1.71 9.60 2.46
C THR A 164 -0.83 9.08 3.58
N ASN A 165 -0.72 7.75 3.70
CA ASN A 165 0.21 7.10 4.61
C ASN A 165 1.04 6.04 3.89
N LEU A 166 2.27 5.83 4.39
CA LEU A 166 3.01 4.59 4.24
C LEU A 166 2.89 3.80 5.54
N THR A 167 2.56 2.54 5.45
CA THR A 167 2.65 1.59 6.56
C THR A 167 3.55 0.44 6.14
N CYS A 168 4.50 0.06 7.00
CA CYS A 168 5.38 -1.07 6.79
C CYS A 168 5.39 -1.90 8.06
N TYR A 169 5.03 -3.18 7.96
CA TYR A 169 4.88 -4.04 9.13
C TYR A 169 5.06 -5.52 8.80
N SER A 170 5.39 -6.31 9.84
CA SER A 170 5.36 -7.76 9.75
C SER A 170 3.90 -8.24 9.63
N LYS A 171 3.57 -8.85 8.50
CA LYS A 171 2.23 -9.40 8.25
C LYS A 171 1.94 -10.58 9.17
N ASP A 172 2.93 -11.41 9.45
CA ASP A 172 2.80 -12.56 10.33
C ASP A 172 2.47 -12.15 11.77
N GLU A 173 3.15 -11.11 12.29
CA GLU A 173 2.87 -10.58 13.62
C GLU A 173 1.49 -9.93 13.69
N GLN A 174 1.07 -9.23 12.64
CA GLN A 174 -0.28 -8.66 12.55
C GLN A 174 -1.36 -9.75 12.59
N LEU A 175 -1.18 -10.82 11.81
CA LEU A 175 -2.14 -11.90 11.74
C LEU A 175 -2.24 -12.66 13.07
N LYS A 176 -1.11 -12.94 13.75
CA LYS A 176 -1.09 -13.52 15.10
C LYS A 176 -1.83 -12.66 16.12
N THR A 177 -1.71 -11.34 16.02
CA THR A 177 -2.40 -10.40 16.92
C THR A 177 -3.91 -10.36 16.62
N LYS A 178 -4.29 -10.40 15.34
CA LYS A 178 -5.69 -10.34 14.89
C LYS A 178 -6.42 -11.67 15.09
N TYR A 179 -5.71 -12.79 14.91
CA TYR A 179 -6.26 -14.15 14.97
C TYR A 179 -5.43 -14.98 15.95
N ARG A 180 -5.96 -15.27 17.15
CA ARG A 180 -5.24 -16.00 18.22
C ARG A 180 -4.71 -17.38 17.80
N ASN A 181 -5.38 -18.05 16.86
CA ASN A 181 -5.05 -19.39 16.36
C ASN A 181 -4.62 -19.37 14.89
N PHE A 182 -4.04 -18.28 14.42
CA PHE A 182 -3.62 -18.18 13.02
C PHE A 182 -2.34 -18.99 12.80
N GLU A 183 -2.42 -19.98 11.93
CA GLU A 183 -1.26 -20.60 11.31
C GLU A 183 -0.99 -19.87 9.99
N ASN A 184 0.20 -19.29 9.87
CA ASN A 184 0.62 -18.68 8.62
C ASN A 184 0.65 -19.78 7.54
N PRO A 185 -0.12 -19.70 6.44
CA PRO A 185 -0.09 -20.71 5.38
C PRO A 185 1.31 -20.81 4.71
N TYR A 186 2.16 -19.80 4.89
CA TYR A 186 3.56 -19.79 4.46
C TYR A 186 4.52 -20.14 5.62
N SER A 187 4.02 -20.50 6.80
CA SER A 187 4.69 -20.51 8.11
C SER A 187 5.96 -21.35 8.19
N HIS A 188 6.11 -22.32 7.34
CA HIS A 188 7.27 -23.22 7.42
C HIS A 188 8.43 -22.77 6.52
N LYS A 189 8.29 -21.70 5.75
CA LYS A 189 9.27 -21.33 4.71
C LYS A 189 9.61 -19.86 4.59
N CYS A 190 8.81 -18.91 5.10
CA CYS A 190 9.06 -17.48 4.89
C CYS A 190 8.41 -16.56 5.92
N PHE A 191 9.02 -15.40 6.08
CA PHE A 191 8.54 -14.27 6.89
C PHE A 191 8.05 -13.17 5.96
N CYS A 192 6.88 -12.57 6.24
CA CYS A 192 6.25 -11.60 5.36
C CYS A 192 6.29 -10.19 5.91
N THR A 193 6.89 -9.27 5.13
CA THR A 193 6.71 -7.81 5.31
C THR A 193 5.69 -7.30 4.32
N ARG A 194 4.68 -6.59 4.82
CA ARG A 194 3.74 -5.81 3.99
C ARG A 194 4.15 -4.35 3.97
N VAL A 195 4.25 -3.81 2.76
CA VAL A 195 4.38 -2.38 2.49
C VAL A 195 3.07 -1.89 1.92
N GLU A 196 2.41 -0.96 2.61
CA GLU A 196 1.07 -0.51 2.29
C GLU A 196 1.02 1.01 2.12
N PHE A 197 0.49 1.46 1.00
CA PHE A 197 0.19 2.85 0.70
C PHE A 197 -1.29 3.12 0.85
N GLN A 198 -1.65 3.95 1.83
CA GLN A 198 -3.03 4.33 2.09
C GLN A 198 -3.32 5.70 1.47
N MET A 199 -4.31 5.77 0.60
CA MET A 199 -4.85 7.02 0.06
C MET A 199 -6.22 7.27 0.67
N LYS A 200 -6.34 8.35 1.45
CA LYS A 200 -7.53 8.67 2.26
C LYS A 200 -8.43 9.69 1.61
N ALA A 201 -9.58 9.96 2.22
CA ALA A 201 -10.62 10.85 1.73
C ALA A 201 -10.12 12.22 1.25
N ASN A 202 -9.15 12.84 1.96
CA ASN A 202 -8.59 14.12 1.53
C ASN A 202 -7.80 14.05 0.22
N TYR A 203 -7.18 12.91 -0.09
CA TYR A 203 -6.55 12.67 -1.38
C TYR A 203 -7.59 12.66 -2.53
N TRP A 204 -8.74 12.01 -2.27
CA TRP A 204 -9.79 11.82 -3.27
C TRP A 204 -10.72 13.03 -3.47
N LYS A 205 -10.58 14.10 -2.69
CA LYS A 205 -11.39 15.31 -2.88
C LYS A 205 -11.18 15.94 -4.25
N SER A 206 -9.95 15.94 -4.74
CA SER A 206 -9.57 16.51 -6.04
C SER A 206 -9.51 15.47 -7.17
N ASN A 207 -9.49 14.18 -6.83
CA ASN A 207 -9.37 13.09 -7.79
C ASN A 207 -10.64 12.24 -7.75
N LYS A 208 -11.51 12.41 -8.74
CA LYS A 208 -12.74 11.61 -8.86
C LYS A 208 -12.43 10.32 -9.59
N ILE A 209 -12.21 9.24 -8.84
CA ILE A 209 -11.95 7.90 -9.38
C ILE A 209 -13.08 6.97 -8.92
N TYR A 210 -13.53 6.13 -9.81
CA TYR A 210 -14.62 5.20 -9.60
C TYR A 210 -14.10 3.76 -9.42
N LEU A 211 -14.92 2.87 -8.85
CA LEU A 211 -14.56 1.46 -8.66
C LEU A 211 -14.12 0.79 -9.96
N LEU A 212 -14.85 1.05 -11.05
CA LEU A 212 -14.53 0.52 -12.37
C LEU A 212 -13.09 0.80 -12.78
N ASN A 213 -12.57 2.02 -12.54
CA ASN A 213 -11.22 2.41 -12.94
C ASN A 213 -10.13 1.62 -12.22
N ILE A 214 -10.37 1.25 -10.96
CA ILE A 214 -9.36 0.58 -10.11
C ILE A 214 -9.51 -0.93 -10.13
N LEU A 215 -10.75 -1.43 -10.08
CA LEU A 215 -11.01 -2.86 -9.89
C LEU A 215 -11.12 -3.63 -11.21
N SER A 216 -11.31 -2.96 -12.34
CA SER A 216 -11.32 -3.61 -13.66
C SER A 216 -10.03 -3.42 -14.46
N ASN A 217 -9.11 -2.53 -14.01
CA ASN A 217 -7.95 -2.14 -14.80
C ASN A 217 -6.65 -2.07 -13.97
N ASN A 218 -5.62 -2.80 -14.42
CA ASN A 218 -4.30 -2.85 -13.78
C ASN A 218 -3.52 -1.53 -13.88
N CYS A 219 -3.71 -0.76 -14.94
CA CYS A 219 -2.99 0.48 -15.18
C CYS A 219 -3.14 1.49 -14.05
N GLU A 220 -4.36 1.73 -13.60
CA GLU A 220 -4.65 2.74 -12.57
C GLU A 220 -4.00 2.38 -11.22
N LYS A 221 -4.09 1.12 -10.81
CA LYS A 221 -3.47 0.62 -9.57
C LYS A 221 -1.95 0.85 -9.60
N LYS A 222 -1.29 0.49 -10.69
CA LYS A 222 0.15 0.68 -10.87
C LYS A 222 0.51 2.18 -10.86
N THR A 223 -0.24 3.01 -11.55
CA THR A 223 -0.02 4.46 -11.60
C THR A 223 -0.05 5.08 -10.21
N PHE A 224 -1.04 4.73 -9.38
CA PHE A 224 -1.13 5.23 -8.01
C PHE A 224 0.03 4.73 -7.14
N PHE A 225 0.40 3.46 -7.28
CA PHE A 225 1.53 2.90 -6.54
C PHE A 225 2.85 3.60 -6.92
N ASP A 226 3.14 3.75 -8.21
CA ASP A 226 4.35 4.42 -8.70
C ASP A 226 4.40 5.89 -8.25
N MET A 227 3.27 6.58 -8.25
CA MET A 227 3.18 7.94 -7.73
C MET A 227 3.55 8.02 -6.25
N MET A 228 3.11 7.06 -5.43
CA MET A 228 3.43 7.01 -4.00
C MET A 228 4.91 6.69 -3.77
N VAL A 229 5.45 5.72 -4.52
CA VAL A 229 6.88 5.36 -4.53
C VAL A 229 7.74 6.57 -4.91
N ASN A 230 7.33 7.34 -5.92
CA ASN A 230 7.99 8.58 -6.35
C ASN A 230 7.99 9.65 -5.23
N LYS A 231 6.85 9.87 -4.59
CA LYS A 231 6.74 10.83 -3.46
C LYS A 231 7.69 10.51 -2.32
N MET A 232 8.02 9.26 -2.14
CA MET A 232 8.93 8.78 -1.09
C MET A 232 10.39 8.67 -1.55
N ASN A 233 10.68 9.01 -2.79
CA ASN A 233 11.99 8.77 -3.42
C ASN A 233 12.43 7.29 -3.39
N MET A 234 11.50 6.37 -3.47
CA MET A 234 11.72 4.92 -3.51
C MET A 234 11.65 4.33 -4.92
N ASN A 235 11.65 5.18 -5.95
CA ASN A 235 11.50 4.79 -7.37
C ASN A 235 12.81 4.32 -8.03
N GLY A 236 13.88 4.24 -7.25
CA GLY A 236 15.20 3.87 -7.76
C GLY A 236 15.41 2.37 -7.95
N ALA A 237 16.51 2.03 -8.60
CA ALA A 237 16.98 0.66 -8.71
C ALA A 237 17.51 0.16 -7.35
N ILE A 238 16.98 -0.95 -6.87
CA ILE A 238 17.49 -1.62 -5.68
C ILE A 238 18.84 -2.28 -6.04
N MET A 239 19.85 -2.04 -5.21
CA MET A 239 21.23 -2.46 -5.44
C MET A 239 21.80 -3.11 -4.18
N ASN A 240 22.56 -4.19 -4.34
CA ASN A 240 23.43 -4.73 -3.30
C ASN A 240 24.68 -3.85 -3.08
N ASN A 241 25.52 -4.21 -2.10
CA ASN A 241 26.73 -3.45 -1.81
C ASN A 241 27.69 -3.33 -3.00
N GLY A 242 27.95 -4.43 -3.72
CA GLY A 242 28.84 -4.45 -4.88
C GLY A 242 28.34 -3.58 -6.04
N GLN A 243 27.05 -3.68 -6.36
CA GLN A 243 26.41 -2.87 -7.39
C GLN A 243 26.42 -1.37 -7.03
N PHE A 244 26.16 -1.04 -5.75
CA PHE A 244 26.20 0.33 -5.27
C PHE A 244 27.62 0.91 -5.32
N TYR A 245 28.64 0.13 -4.93
CA TYR A 245 30.04 0.53 -5.07
C TYR A 245 30.43 0.77 -6.54
N TYR A 246 30.07 -0.13 -7.43
CA TYR A 246 30.29 0.05 -8.86
C TYR A 246 29.59 1.30 -9.41
N PHE A 247 28.36 1.56 -9.01
CA PHE A 247 27.63 2.79 -9.34
C PHE A 247 28.38 4.04 -8.89
N LEU A 248 28.89 4.08 -7.64
CA LEU A 248 29.70 5.21 -7.15
C LEU A 248 31.00 5.41 -7.94
N LYS A 249 31.69 4.30 -8.28
CA LYS A 249 32.91 4.35 -9.10
C LYS A 249 32.63 4.93 -10.48
N LYS A 250 31.52 4.56 -11.11
CA LYS A 250 31.10 5.12 -12.39
C LYS A 250 30.82 6.61 -12.31
N ILE A 251 30.16 7.07 -11.25
CA ILE A 251 29.93 8.50 -11.03
C ILE A 251 31.26 9.26 -10.86
N GLN A 252 32.24 8.70 -10.17
CA GLN A 252 33.57 9.31 -10.04
C GLN A 252 34.25 9.51 -11.39
N GLN A 253 34.06 8.56 -12.33
CA GLN A 253 34.63 8.66 -13.67
C GLN A 253 33.88 9.65 -14.57
N GLU A 254 32.54 9.68 -14.50
CA GLU A 254 31.68 10.54 -15.32
C GLU A 254 31.57 11.97 -14.80
N LYS A 255 31.75 12.17 -13.52
CA LYS A 255 31.57 13.43 -12.79
C LYS A 255 32.75 13.68 -11.86
N ARG A 256 32.67 14.72 -11.03
CA ARG A 256 33.71 15.00 -10.05
C ARG A 256 33.60 14.06 -8.84
N LYS A 257 34.74 13.77 -8.22
CA LYS A 257 34.86 12.87 -7.06
C LYS A 257 33.93 13.26 -5.90
N ASP A 258 33.71 14.55 -5.69
CA ASP A 258 32.83 15.08 -4.63
C ASP A 258 31.37 14.68 -4.80
N PHE A 259 30.89 14.45 -6.03
CA PHE A 259 29.53 13.94 -6.25
C PHE A 259 29.33 12.54 -5.67
N ALA A 260 30.25 11.62 -5.94
CA ALA A 260 30.17 10.24 -5.42
C ALA A 260 30.27 10.22 -3.88
N GLU A 261 31.14 11.08 -3.32
CA GLU A 261 31.28 11.21 -1.85
C GLU A 261 30.00 11.80 -1.21
N ASN A 262 29.38 12.78 -1.83
CA ASN A 262 28.12 13.35 -1.34
C ASN A 262 26.97 12.33 -1.40
N ILE A 263 26.87 11.51 -2.44
CA ILE A 263 25.89 10.43 -2.52
C ILE A 263 26.15 9.42 -1.38
N LYS A 264 27.41 9.03 -1.18
CA LYS A 264 27.79 8.14 -0.07
C LYS A 264 27.44 8.72 1.30
N LYS A 265 27.72 9.99 1.54
CA LYS A 265 27.34 10.70 2.78
C LYS A 265 25.84 10.73 3.00
N PHE A 266 25.07 11.03 1.94
CA PHE A 266 23.60 11.00 2.01
C PHE A 266 23.08 9.63 2.41
N TYR A 267 23.56 8.55 1.78
CA TYR A 267 23.14 7.18 2.10
C TYR A 267 23.56 6.72 3.50
N ASN A 268 24.74 7.15 3.97
CA ASN A 268 25.16 6.88 5.34
C ASN A 268 24.21 7.55 6.35
N GLU A 269 23.83 8.80 6.11
CA GLU A 269 22.87 9.49 6.97
C GLU A 269 21.47 8.92 6.86
N LEU A 270 21.01 8.58 5.65
CA LEU A 270 19.74 7.88 5.45
C LEU A 270 19.67 6.59 6.27
N SER A 271 20.77 5.80 6.25
CA SER A 271 20.86 4.55 7.01
C SER A 271 20.88 4.77 8.52
N LYS A 272 21.50 5.86 8.99
CA LYS A 272 21.65 6.18 10.41
C LYS A 272 20.43 6.86 11.02
N SER A 273 19.87 7.82 10.32
CA SER A 273 18.92 8.78 10.91
C SER A 273 17.59 8.91 10.14
N GLY A 274 17.42 8.17 9.05
CA GLY A 274 16.25 8.20 8.20
C GLY A 274 16.18 9.39 7.24
N PHE A 275 15.23 9.32 6.30
CA PHE A 275 15.11 10.26 5.17
C PHE A 275 14.87 11.71 5.62
N SER A 276 14.06 11.93 6.66
CA SER A 276 13.72 13.27 7.14
C SER A 276 14.95 14.08 7.62
N LYS A 277 15.98 13.41 8.16
CA LYS A 277 17.24 14.04 8.54
C LYS A 277 18.21 14.12 7.35
N ALA A 278 18.35 13.04 6.59
CA ALA A 278 19.25 12.98 5.43
C ALA A 278 18.97 14.07 4.39
N LYS A 279 17.69 14.36 4.10
CA LYS A 279 17.29 15.42 3.15
C LYS A 279 17.67 16.85 3.55
N LYS A 280 18.00 17.08 4.83
CA LYS A 280 18.45 18.40 5.32
C LYS A 280 19.94 18.62 5.09
N MET A 281 20.69 17.59 4.72
CA MET A 281 22.12 17.71 4.47
C MET A 281 22.41 18.43 3.14
N PRO A 282 23.50 19.19 3.04
CA PRO A 282 23.93 19.77 1.77
C PRO A 282 24.14 18.75 0.64
N SER A 283 24.57 17.52 1.01
CA SER A 283 24.75 16.40 0.10
C SER A 283 23.46 15.96 -0.61
N TYR A 284 22.27 16.24 -0.05
CA TYR A 284 20.99 15.89 -0.65
C TYR A 284 20.74 16.61 -1.99
N LYS A 285 21.19 17.86 -2.14
CA LYS A 285 21.07 18.59 -3.41
C LYS A 285 21.78 17.86 -4.56
N ASN A 286 22.98 17.34 -4.28
CA ASN A 286 23.75 16.59 -5.28
C ASN A 286 23.12 15.20 -5.55
N TYR A 287 22.62 14.55 -4.51
CA TYR A 287 21.87 13.31 -4.65
C TYR A 287 20.65 13.50 -5.55
N ILE A 288 19.79 14.50 -5.30
CA ILE A 288 18.63 14.81 -6.13
C ILE A 288 19.03 15.10 -7.58
N LYS A 289 19.99 16.01 -7.77
CA LYS A 289 20.43 16.44 -9.10
C LYS A 289 20.94 15.29 -9.96
N TYR A 290 21.70 14.37 -9.37
CA TYR A 290 22.28 13.30 -10.14
C TYR A 290 21.42 12.04 -10.20
N THR A 291 20.85 11.64 -9.09
CA THR A 291 20.18 10.33 -8.96
C THR A 291 18.71 10.36 -9.34
N ILE A 292 17.96 11.31 -8.81
CA ILE A 292 16.50 11.39 -9.03
C ILE A 292 16.20 12.02 -10.38
N GLU A 293 16.74 13.20 -10.65
CA GLU A 293 16.49 13.93 -11.91
C GLU A 293 17.01 13.18 -13.13
N SER A 294 18.12 12.47 -13.01
CA SER A 294 18.67 11.64 -14.08
C SER A 294 17.99 10.26 -14.23
N GLY A 295 17.04 9.93 -13.35
CA GLY A 295 16.44 8.60 -13.29
C GLY A 295 17.38 7.47 -12.86
N LYS A 296 18.59 7.81 -12.37
CA LYS A 296 19.64 6.87 -11.92
C LYS A 296 19.67 6.72 -10.41
N ASN A 297 18.52 6.87 -9.74
CA ASN A 297 18.41 6.78 -8.30
C ASN A 297 18.77 5.37 -7.81
N PRO A 298 19.89 5.17 -7.08
CA PRO A 298 20.22 3.89 -6.48
C PRO A 298 19.52 3.74 -5.13
N ILE A 299 19.11 2.52 -4.80
CA ILE A 299 18.58 2.17 -3.49
C ILE A 299 19.43 1.05 -2.91
N LYS A 300 20.33 1.39 -2.00
CA LYS A 300 21.25 0.44 -1.38
C LYS A 300 20.57 -0.40 -0.32
N ILE A 301 20.72 -1.72 -0.39
CA ILE A 301 20.17 -2.70 0.54
C ILE A 301 21.25 -3.75 0.87
N SER A 302 21.08 -4.53 1.93
CA SER A 302 22.04 -5.59 2.28
C SER A 302 22.05 -6.71 1.23
N ASP A 303 23.22 -7.36 1.04
CA ASP A 303 23.38 -8.38 0.03
C ASP A 303 22.45 -9.59 0.22
N SER A 304 22.22 -9.99 1.47
CA SER A 304 21.31 -11.09 1.81
C SER A 304 19.85 -10.79 1.44
N VAL A 305 19.38 -9.58 1.76
CA VAL A 305 18.03 -9.13 1.40
C VAL A 305 17.89 -8.96 -0.11
N TYR A 306 18.91 -8.43 -0.78
CA TYR A 306 18.91 -8.28 -2.24
C TYR A 306 18.75 -9.63 -2.95
N LYS A 307 19.45 -10.66 -2.50
CA LYS A 307 19.35 -12.01 -3.06
C LYS A 307 17.91 -12.53 -2.99
N GLU A 308 17.28 -12.48 -1.83
CA GLU A 308 15.90 -12.93 -1.66
C GLU A 308 14.89 -12.11 -2.47
N LEU A 309 15.11 -10.79 -2.64
CA LEU A 309 14.26 -9.96 -3.50
C LEU A 309 14.40 -10.35 -4.98
N VAL A 310 15.60 -10.72 -5.47
CA VAL A 310 15.77 -11.25 -6.84
C VAL A 310 14.97 -12.54 -6.99
N GLU A 311 15.14 -13.48 -6.07
CA GLU A 311 14.42 -14.76 -6.07
C GLU A 311 12.90 -14.54 -6.02
N LEU A 312 12.42 -13.63 -5.18
CA LEU A 312 11.00 -13.28 -5.09
C LEU A 312 10.46 -12.72 -6.41
N LYS A 313 11.23 -11.86 -7.10
CA LYS A 313 10.85 -11.32 -8.40
C LYS A 313 10.71 -12.41 -9.48
N ASP A 314 11.57 -13.41 -9.44
CA ASP A 314 11.57 -14.50 -10.41
C ASP A 314 10.40 -15.50 -10.21
N ILE A 315 9.72 -15.44 -9.03
CA ILE A 315 8.52 -16.24 -8.72
C ILE A 315 7.26 -15.62 -9.35
N TYR A 316 7.22 -14.30 -9.52
CA TYR A 316 6.09 -13.54 -10.06
C TYR A 316 6.28 -13.15 -11.52
#